data_0418b0260e875c5571cb874c168a1a0b
#
_entry.id   0418b0260e875c5571cb874c168a1a0b
#
_cell.length_a   1.000
_cell.length_b   1.000
_cell.length_c   1.000
_cell.angle_alpha   90.00
_cell.angle_beta   90.00
_cell.angle_gamma   90.00
#
_symmetry.space_group_name_H-M   'P 1'
#
loop_
_entity.id
_entity.type
_entity.pdbx_description
1 polymer ?
#
loop_
_entity_poly.entity_id
_entity_poly.type
_entity_poly.pdbx_seq_one_letter_code
_entity_poly.pdbx_strand_id
1 'polypeptide(L)'
;MSKIVHILGAGPSGLVVASELASKGYKVNIYEKNNISGGMCRTWKWKNHFVDTGPHIFHTPNKKLSRYWEKKFKGKFAKGKFWCKNVIKNINDLWDYPLSLQSIRKYPKKIKEKILLELKNKNNIEKLKAKTYEQFVIAE
;
A
#
# COMPACT_ATOMS: atom_id res chain seq x y z
N MET A 1 9.14 -16.97 -35.03
CA MET A 1 9.15 -15.52 -34.73
C MET A 1 8.80 -15.31 -33.26
N SER A 2 9.64 -14.59 -32.50
CA SER A 2 9.33 -14.23 -31.11
C SER A 2 8.14 -13.28 -31.06
N LYS A 3 7.11 -13.61 -30.29
CA LYS A 3 5.95 -12.72 -30.11
C LYS A 3 6.39 -11.48 -29.35
N ILE A 4 6.01 -10.31 -29.83
CA ILE A 4 6.30 -9.00 -29.21
C ILE A 4 5.10 -8.60 -28.37
N VAL A 5 5.36 -8.16 -27.13
CA VAL A 5 4.33 -7.66 -26.20
C VAL A 5 4.66 -6.22 -25.85
N HIS A 6 3.67 -5.36 -25.88
CA HIS A 6 3.76 -3.96 -25.51
C HIS A 6 3.06 -3.74 -24.17
N ILE A 7 3.74 -3.12 -23.22
CA ILE A 7 3.22 -2.82 -21.86
C ILE A 7 3.21 -1.31 -21.69
N LEU A 8 2.07 -0.77 -21.31
CA LEU A 8 1.91 0.65 -21.01
C LEU A 8 2.02 0.86 -19.50
N GLY A 9 3.08 1.55 -19.08
CA GLY A 9 3.39 1.87 -17.70
C GLY A 9 4.45 0.96 -17.09
N ALA A 10 5.52 1.56 -16.56
CA ALA A 10 6.61 0.90 -15.84
C ALA A 10 6.41 0.98 -14.30
N GLY A 11 5.18 0.90 -13.82
CA GLY A 11 4.89 0.67 -12.39
C GLY A 11 5.15 -0.78 -11.98
N PRO A 12 5.00 -1.13 -10.68
CA PRO A 12 5.28 -2.48 -10.18
C PRO A 12 4.56 -3.57 -10.97
N SER A 13 3.28 -3.38 -11.30
CA SER A 13 2.49 -4.35 -12.06
C SER A 13 3.06 -4.58 -13.47
N GLY A 14 3.33 -3.49 -14.20
CA GLY A 14 3.90 -3.57 -15.55
C GLY A 14 5.29 -4.23 -15.56
N LEU A 15 6.14 -3.88 -14.59
CA LEU A 15 7.48 -4.47 -14.47
C LEU A 15 7.44 -5.96 -14.13
N VAL A 16 6.53 -6.40 -13.27
CA VAL A 16 6.36 -7.83 -12.95
C VAL A 16 5.89 -8.61 -14.17
N VAL A 17 4.87 -8.12 -14.87
CA VAL A 17 4.36 -8.76 -16.09
C VAL A 17 5.45 -8.82 -17.17
N ALA A 18 6.21 -7.73 -17.35
CA ALA A 18 7.32 -7.69 -18.29
C ALA A 18 8.39 -8.74 -17.96
N SER A 19 8.78 -8.85 -16.69
CA SER A 19 9.76 -9.83 -16.23
C SER A 19 9.30 -11.26 -16.45
N GLU A 20 8.03 -11.55 -16.18
CA GLU A 20 7.47 -12.91 -16.38
C GLU A 20 7.35 -13.27 -17.85
N LEU A 21 6.96 -12.33 -18.70
CA LEU A 21 6.88 -12.58 -20.14
C LEU A 21 8.26 -12.72 -20.78
N ALA A 22 9.22 -11.88 -20.39
CA ALA A 22 10.60 -11.99 -20.85
C ALA A 22 11.22 -13.33 -20.47
N SER A 23 10.97 -13.82 -19.26
CA SER A 23 11.45 -15.16 -18.83
C SER A 23 10.86 -16.32 -19.64
N LYS A 24 9.73 -16.09 -20.32
CA LYS A 24 9.09 -17.04 -21.25
C LYS A 24 9.47 -16.84 -22.70
N GLY A 25 10.48 -16.01 -23.00
CA GLY A 25 11.00 -15.81 -24.34
C GLY A 25 10.22 -14.80 -25.21
N TYR A 26 9.32 -14.03 -24.62
CA TYR A 26 8.68 -12.91 -25.32
C TYR A 26 9.61 -11.72 -25.42
N LYS A 27 9.56 -11.01 -26.57
CA LYS A 27 10.15 -9.68 -26.67
C LYS A 27 9.19 -8.67 -26.04
N VAL A 28 9.62 -7.95 -25.01
CA VAL A 28 8.76 -7.03 -24.27
C VAL A 28 9.23 -5.60 -24.44
N ASN A 29 8.33 -4.72 -24.86
CA ASN A 29 8.54 -3.29 -24.93
C ASN A 29 7.68 -2.61 -23.86
N ILE A 30 8.32 -1.80 -22.99
CA ILE A 30 7.60 -1.06 -21.93
C ILE A 30 7.63 0.41 -22.30
N TYR A 31 6.48 1.06 -22.23
CA TYR A 31 6.31 2.50 -22.47
C TYR A 31 5.93 3.17 -21.16
N GLU A 32 6.77 4.07 -20.69
CA GLU A 32 6.56 4.85 -19.46
C GLU A 32 6.50 6.34 -19.79
N LYS A 33 5.50 7.03 -19.26
CA LYS A 33 5.32 8.48 -19.50
C LYS A 33 6.35 9.36 -18.78
N ASN A 34 6.93 8.85 -17.70
CA ASN A 34 7.96 9.55 -16.94
C ASN A 34 9.34 9.03 -17.32
N ASN A 35 10.36 9.80 -16.98
CA ASN A 35 11.77 9.44 -17.20
C ASN A 35 12.30 8.41 -16.17
N ILE A 36 11.48 8.00 -15.21
CA ILE A 36 11.83 7.07 -14.14
C ILE A 36 10.75 6.00 -14.01
N SER A 37 11.15 4.73 -13.98
CA SER A 37 10.27 3.60 -13.69
C SER A 37 9.93 3.51 -12.21
N GLY A 38 8.97 2.63 -11.85
CA GLY A 38 8.56 2.34 -10.47
C GLY A 38 7.16 2.85 -10.11
N GLY A 39 6.57 3.74 -10.89
CA GLY A 39 5.21 4.24 -10.63
C GLY A 39 5.07 4.84 -9.23
N MET A 40 4.09 4.37 -8.45
CA MET A 40 3.90 4.82 -7.06
C MET A 40 4.99 4.32 -6.10
N CYS A 41 5.76 3.29 -6.49
CA CYS A 41 6.87 2.75 -5.68
C CYS A 41 8.22 3.39 -6.05
N ARG A 42 8.22 4.60 -6.59
CA ARG A 42 9.45 5.31 -6.93
C ARG A 42 10.15 5.83 -5.69
N THR A 43 11.48 5.72 -5.73
CA THR A 43 12.38 6.36 -4.78
C THR A 43 13.05 7.55 -5.46
N TRP A 44 13.04 8.69 -4.82
CA TRP A 44 13.68 9.91 -5.30
C TRP A 44 14.99 10.13 -4.57
N LYS A 45 15.99 10.58 -5.26
CA LYS A 45 17.22 11.06 -4.63
C LYS A 45 17.09 12.57 -4.39
N TRP A 46 17.12 12.97 -3.11
CA TRP A 46 17.18 14.37 -2.71
C TRP A 46 18.48 14.61 -1.92
N LYS A 47 19.41 15.34 -2.53
CA LYS A 47 20.78 15.48 -1.98
C LYS A 47 21.41 14.10 -1.75
N ASN A 48 21.77 13.79 -0.50
CA ASN A 48 22.35 12.49 -0.08
C ASN A 48 21.31 11.53 0.50
N HIS A 49 20.01 11.84 0.40
CA HIS A 49 18.94 11.03 0.95
C HIS A 49 18.11 10.38 -0.15
N PHE A 50 17.59 9.20 0.14
CA PHE A 50 16.59 8.54 -0.68
C PHE A 50 15.23 8.72 -0.02
N VAL A 51 14.25 9.20 -0.78
CA VAL A 51 12.91 9.48 -0.31
C VAL A 51 11.91 8.77 -1.21
N ASP A 52 11.08 7.95 -0.62
CA ASP A 52 10.02 7.25 -1.33
C ASP A 52 8.76 8.12 -1.47
N THR A 53 7.98 7.89 -2.51
CA THR A 53 6.70 8.59 -2.73
C THR A 53 5.69 8.31 -1.60
N GLY A 54 5.90 7.24 -0.85
CA GLY A 54 5.13 6.83 0.31
C GLY A 54 5.70 5.55 0.92
N PRO A 55 5.17 5.04 2.02
CA PRO A 55 5.68 3.80 2.60
C PRO A 55 5.44 2.63 1.63
N HIS A 56 6.52 1.97 1.23
CA HIS A 56 6.50 0.83 0.30
C HIS A 56 6.79 -0.45 1.06
N ILE A 57 5.79 -0.93 1.77
CA ILE A 57 5.87 -2.18 2.52
C ILE A 57 5.13 -3.26 1.76
N PHE A 58 5.84 -4.31 1.36
CA PHE A 58 5.18 -5.47 0.80
C PHE A 58 4.44 -6.22 1.90
N HIS A 59 3.12 -6.23 1.81
CA HIS A 59 2.24 -6.94 2.72
C HIS A 59 1.20 -7.74 1.93
N THR A 60 1.09 -9.03 2.23
CA THR A 60 0.07 -9.89 1.63
C THR A 60 -0.28 -11.05 2.56
N PRO A 61 -1.57 -11.39 2.74
CA PRO A 61 -2.00 -12.62 3.41
C PRO A 61 -1.81 -13.86 2.52
N ASN A 62 -1.55 -13.68 1.23
CA ASN A 62 -1.39 -14.77 0.29
C ASN A 62 0.00 -15.41 0.41
N LYS A 63 0.05 -16.62 0.98
CA LYS A 63 1.30 -17.37 1.18
C LYS A 63 2.05 -17.70 -0.12
N LYS A 64 1.36 -17.84 -1.27
CA LYS A 64 2.03 -18.09 -2.56
C LYS A 64 2.76 -16.84 -3.02
N LEU A 65 2.13 -15.67 -2.91
CA LEU A 65 2.76 -14.39 -3.24
C LEU A 65 3.92 -14.08 -2.30
N SER A 66 3.78 -14.35 -1.00
CA SER A 66 4.87 -14.16 -0.04
C SER A 66 6.10 -14.99 -0.42
N ARG A 67 5.92 -16.29 -0.73
CA ARG A 67 7.00 -17.18 -1.17
C ARG A 67 7.64 -16.74 -2.50
N TYR A 68 6.80 -16.30 -3.45
CA TYR A 68 7.27 -15.77 -4.73
C TYR A 68 8.18 -14.55 -4.49
N TRP A 69 7.73 -13.61 -3.67
CA TRP A 69 8.47 -12.42 -3.30
C TRP A 69 9.82 -12.76 -2.62
N GLU A 70 9.78 -13.62 -1.62
CA GLU A 70 10.98 -14.05 -0.90
C GLU A 70 12.01 -14.72 -1.81
N LYS A 71 11.56 -15.56 -2.74
CA LYS A 71 12.42 -16.20 -3.73
C LYS A 71 13.02 -15.21 -4.71
N LYS A 72 12.18 -14.32 -5.27
CA LYS A 72 12.56 -13.36 -6.32
C LYS A 72 13.54 -12.29 -5.81
N PHE A 73 13.35 -11.83 -4.57
CA PHE A 73 14.10 -10.73 -3.98
C PHE A 73 14.95 -11.14 -2.78
N LYS A 74 15.39 -12.40 -2.73
CA LYS A 74 16.23 -12.93 -1.65
C LYS A 74 17.44 -12.02 -1.40
N GLY A 75 17.63 -11.58 -0.15
CA GLY A 75 18.74 -10.72 0.26
C GLY A 75 18.62 -9.24 -0.16
N LYS A 76 17.53 -8.86 -0.83
CA LYS A 76 17.31 -7.46 -1.31
C LYS A 76 16.24 -6.71 -0.54
N PHE A 77 15.73 -7.26 0.55
CA PHE A 77 14.74 -6.61 1.42
C PHE A 77 14.99 -6.97 2.88
N ALA A 78 14.58 -6.10 3.78
CA ALA A 78 14.59 -6.34 5.21
C ALA A 78 13.18 -6.73 5.69
N LYS A 79 13.11 -7.67 6.64
CA LYS A 79 11.89 -7.97 7.38
C LYS A 79 11.90 -7.16 8.67
N GLY A 80 10.83 -6.49 8.98
CA GLY A 80 10.73 -5.69 10.18
C GLY A 80 9.30 -5.41 10.60
N LYS A 81 9.13 -4.98 11.84
CA LYS A 81 7.89 -4.37 12.31
C LYS A 81 7.96 -2.89 12.00
N PHE A 82 6.97 -2.39 11.29
CA PHE A 82 6.88 -0.98 10.96
C PHE A 82 5.90 -0.30 11.90
N TRP A 83 6.30 0.84 12.40
CA TRP A 83 5.46 1.70 13.23
C TRP A 83 5.15 2.94 12.41
N CYS A 84 3.88 3.14 12.12
CA CYS A 84 3.42 4.36 11.48
C CYS A 84 2.69 5.22 12.49
N LYS A 85 2.78 6.53 12.30
CA LYS A 85 1.99 7.49 13.07
C LYS A 85 1.24 8.38 12.11
N ASN A 86 -0.02 8.64 12.42
CA ASN A 86 -0.82 9.60 11.69
C ASN A 86 -0.72 10.97 12.36
N VAL A 87 -0.59 12.01 11.56
CA VAL A 87 -0.71 13.40 12.01
C VAL A 87 -2.13 13.86 11.76
N ILE A 88 -2.86 14.18 12.80
CA ILE A 88 -4.20 14.76 12.66
C ILE A 88 -4.08 16.26 12.82
N LYS A 89 -4.31 16.99 11.74
CA LYS A 89 -4.07 18.43 11.58
C LYS A 89 -4.64 19.31 12.71
N ASN A 90 -5.74 18.90 13.33
CA ASN A 90 -6.43 19.70 14.35
C ASN A 90 -6.11 19.30 15.80
N ILE A 91 -5.24 18.33 16.02
CA ILE A 91 -4.99 17.76 17.35
C ILE A 91 -3.52 17.88 17.75
N ASN A 92 -2.64 18.38 16.88
CA ASN A 92 -1.18 18.55 17.08
C ASN A 92 -0.48 17.33 17.68
N ASP A 93 -1.02 16.13 17.45
CA ASP A 93 -0.55 14.91 18.08
C ASP A 93 -0.24 13.83 17.06
N LEU A 94 0.68 12.94 17.40
CA LEU A 94 1.09 11.80 16.61
C LEU A 94 0.35 10.56 17.09
N TRP A 95 -0.48 9.99 16.23
CA TRP A 95 -1.36 8.86 16.56
C TRP A 95 -0.83 7.56 15.99
N ASP A 96 -0.86 6.50 16.79
CA ASP A 96 -0.39 5.18 16.37
C ASP A 96 -1.26 4.61 15.25
N TYR A 97 -0.62 4.05 14.20
CA TYR A 97 -1.28 3.31 13.13
C TYR A 97 -0.69 1.89 13.02
N PRO A 98 -1.47 0.84 12.87
CA PRO A 98 -2.94 0.83 12.87
C PRO A 98 -3.54 1.13 14.25
N LEU A 99 -4.78 1.61 14.24
CA LEU A 99 -5.51 1.89 15.45
C LEU A 99 -5.75 0.60 16.25
N SER A 100 -5.37 0.59 17.52
CA SER A 100 -5.59 -0.53 18.44
C SER A 100 -6.36 -0.08 19.66
N LEU A 101 -7.00 -1.02 20.37
CA LEU A 101 -7.69 -0.71 21.63
C LEU A 101 -6.72 -0.10 22.67
N GLN A 102 -5.44 -0.47 22.63
CA GLN A 102 -4.41 0.12 23.47
C GLN A 102 -4.11 1.56 23.08
N SER A 103 -4.02 1.86 21.78
CA SER A 103 -3.81 3.22 21.32
C SER A 103 -5.00 4.13 21.59
N ILE A 104 -6.24 3.60 21.48
CA ILE A 104 -7.47 4.34 21.80
C ILE A 104 -7.49 4.82 23.27
N ARG A 105 -6.91 4.06 24.19
CA ARG A 105 -6.83 4.47 25.62
C ARG A 105 -6.06 5.76 25.84
N LYS A 106 -5.10 6.08 24.97
CA LYS A 106 -4.26 7.29 25.05
C LYS A 106 -4.97 8.54 24.54
N TYR A 107 -6.13 8.40 23.90
CA TYR A 107 -6.87 9.52 23.30
C TYR A 107 -7.57 10.39 24.36
N PRO A 108 -7.75 11.69 24.10
CA PRO A 108 -8.57 12.55 24.93
C PRO A 108 -9.95 11.91 25.15
N LYS A 109 -10.48 12.05 26.38
CA LYS A 109 -11.73 11.39 26.79
C LYS A 109 -12.86 11.51 25.77
N LYS A 110 -13.09 12.72 25.28
CA LYS A 110 -14.15 13.05 24.30
C LYS A 110 -14.01 12.26 22.98
N ILE A 111 -12.79 12.13 22.46
CA ILE A 111 -12.50 11.39 21.22
C ILE A 111 -12.65 9.88 21.47
N LYS A 112 -12.12 9.39 22.57
CA LYS A 112 -12.25 7.99 22.97
C LYS A 112 -13.71 7.55 23.08
N GLU A 113 -14.55 8.34 23.73
CA GLU A 113 -15.98 8.05 23.88
C GLU A 113 -16.67 7.98 22.52
N LYS A 114 -16.38 8.93 21.62
CA LYS A 114 -16.91 8.94 20.25
C LYS A 114 -16.50 7.68 19.48
N ILE A 115 -15.22 7.32 19.49
CA ILE A 115 -14.72 6.10 18.81
C ILE A 115 -15.40 4.84 19.38
N LEU A 116 -15.51 4.72 20.69
CA LEU A 116 -16.14 3.56 21.32
C LEU A 116 -17.65 3.48 21.02
N LEU A 117 -18.33 4.61 20.93
CA LEU A 117 -19.71 4.67 20.50
C LEU A 117 -19.90 4.21 19.06
N GLU A 118 -19.05 4.69 18.16
CA GLU A 118 -19.09 4.29 16.74
C GLU A 118 -18.78 2.80 16.57
N LEU A 119 -17.80 2.27 17.32
CA LEU A 119 -17.51 0.84 17.31
C LEU A 119 -18.67 -0.02 17.82
N LYS A 120 -19.41 0.43 18.82
CA LYS A 120 -20.63 -0.25 19.29
C LYS A 120 -21.74 -0.23 18.25
N ASN A 121 -21.92 0.90 17.59
CA ASN A 121 -22.94 1.08 16.56
C ASN A 121 -22.62 0.32 15.27
N LYS A 122 -21.33 0.01 15.03
CA LYS A 122 -20.90 -0.74 13.84
C LYS A 122 -21.48 -2.17 13.78
N ASN A 123 -21.88 -2.74 14.90
CA ASN A 123 -22.60 -4.02 14.91
C ASN A 123 -24.05 -3.92 14.39
N ASN A 124 -24.59 -2.71 14.27
CA ASN A 124 -25.91 -2.42 13.74
C ASN A 124 -25.89 -1.80 12.34
N ILE A 125 -24.70 -1.59 11.77
CA ILE A 125 -24.61 -1.18 10.37
C ILE A 125 -24.89 -2.45 9.57
N GLU A 126 -26.14 -2.60 9.10
CA GLU A 126 -26.45 -3.48 7.99
C GLU A 126 -25.34 -3.31 6.95
N LYS A 127 -24.74 -4.43 6.55
CA LYS A 127 -23.66 -4.44 5.57
C LYS A 127 -24.06 -3.48 4.46
N LEU A 128 -23.42 -2.34 4.42
CA LEU A 128 -23.68 -1.31 3.44
C LEU A 128 -23.71 -2.00 2.07
N LYS A 129 -24.85 -1.94 1.40
CA LYS A 129 -25.03 -2.42 0.03
C LYS A 129 -24.29 -1.52 -0.96
N ALA A 130 -23.16 -0.97 -0.52
CA ALA A 130 -22.29 -0.14 -1.34
C ALA A 130 -21.74 -0.98 -2.49
N LYS A 131 -22.11 -0.63 -3.72
CA LYS A 131 -21.65 -1.29 -4.95
C LYS A 131 -20.33 -0.70 -5.44
N THR A 132 -19.94 0.48 -4.94
CA THR A 132 -18.71 1.19 -5.29
C THR A 132 -17.97 1.64 -4.03
N TYR A 133 -16.66 1.84 -4.16
CA TYR A 133 -15.85 2.39 -3.07
C TYR A 133 -16.32 3.79 -2.65
N GLU A 134 -16.73 4.60 -3.60
CA GLU A 134 -17.30 5.93 -3.36
C GLU A 134 -18.56 5.87 -2.48
N GLN A 135 -19.50 4.96 -2.81
CA GLN A 135 -20.70 4.75 -1.98
C GLN A 135 -20.33 4.28 -0.56
N PHE A 136 -19.29 3.47 -0.42
CA PHE A 136 -18.80 3.03 0.87
C PHE A 136 -18.24 4.18 1.70
N VAL A 137 -17.48 5.10 1.08
CA VAL A 137 -16.86 6.25 1.76
C VAL A 137 -17.89 7.33 2.10
N ILE A 138 -18.91 7.56 1.23
CA ILE A 138 -19.95 8.58 1.47
C ILE A 138 -20.96 8.11 2.54
N ALA A 139 -21.07 6.80 2.76
CA ALA A 139 -21.99 6.25 3.77
C ALA A 139 -21.43 6.28 5.21
N GLU A 140 -20.21 6.81 5.41
CA GLU A 140 -19.63 7.12 6.72
C GLU A 140 -20.04 8.54 7.19
#